data_24f480e0dfb277c1bf31f08409edb3af
#
_entry.id   24f480e0dfb277c1bf31f08409edb3af
#
_cell.length_a   1.000
_cell.length_b   1.000
_cell.length_c   1.000
_cell.angle_alpha   90.00
_cell.angle_beta   90.00
_cell.angle_gamma   90.00
#
_symmetry.space_group_name_H-M   'P 1'
#
loop_
_entity.id
_entity.type
_entity.pdbx_description
1 polymer ?
#
loop_
_entity_poly.entity_id
_entity_poly.type
_entity_poly.pdbx_seq_one_letter_code
_entity_poly.pdbx_strand_id
1 'polypeptide(L)'
;GNPKNYMLELYNYPPSLLGSGGTCPSHNLVCAFEKKDGSANDMQSDTRFENMDPRFDVTIVRDGSILGARGAIDISDPNSQDAIGKVNLRSTVTGYYLRKFLDTNINLSAQTITSTYHYFPVIRLADIYLLYAEAMNEAYGPNDAADLGWTALEALNKVRTRAGITVPYTTTSQTE
;
A
#
# COMPACT_ATOMS: atom_id res chain seq x y z
N GLY A 1 0.99 -17.97 20.48
CA GLY A 1 1.34 -16.88 19.57
C GLY A 1 2.01 -17.42 18.32
N ASN A 2 1.90 -16.74 17.20
CA ASN A 2 2.63 -17.15 15.99
C ASN A 2 4.14 -17.11 16.25
N PRO A 3 4.91 -18.13 15.86
CA PRO A 3 6.35 -18.10 16.01
C PRO A 3 6.95 -16.99 15.12
N LYS A 4 8.09 -16.44 15.54
CA LYS A 4 8.89 -15.58 14.68
C LYS A 4 9.31 -16.37 13.44
N ASN A 5 9.22 -15.77 12.27
CA ASN A 5 9.68 -16.37 11.01
C ASN A 5 10.03 -15.29 9.99
N TYR A 6 10.48 -15.70 8.81
CA TYR A 6 10.78 -14.84 7.65
C TYR A 6 10.08 -15.35 6.39
N MET A 7 9.06 -16.16 6.55
CA MET A 7 8.40 -16.82 5.41
C MET A 7 7.65 -15.81 4.54
N LEU A 8 7.13 -14.73 5.14
CA LEU A 8 6.42 -13.70 4.39
C LEU A 8 7.36 -12.97 3.43
N GLU A 9 8.58 -12.66 3.88
CA GLU A 9 9.65 -12.06 3.07
C GLU A 9 10.13 -13.03 2.00
N LEU A 10 10.36 -14.30 2.36
CA LEU A 10 10.79 -15.32 1.42
C LEU A 10 9.78 -15.50 0.27
N TYR A 11 8.48 -15.44 0.56
CA TYR A 11 7.45 -15.57 -0.47
C TYR A 11 7.23 -14.29 -1.27
N ASN A 12 7.48 -13.09 -0.72
CA ASN A 12 7.02 -11.85 -1.33
C ASN A 12 8.12 -10.87 -1.74
N TYR A 13 9.34 -10.99 -1.22
CA TYR A 13 10.44 -10.16 -1.70
C TYR A 13 10.67 -10.35 -3.20
N PRO A 14 11.15 -9.29 -3.89
CA PRO A 14 11.65 -9.41 -5.26
C PRO A 14 12.75 -10.46 -5.38
N PRO A 15 12.93 -11.09 -6.56
CA PRO A 15 13.98 -12.09 -6.80
C PRO A 15 15.41 -11.62 -6.49
N SER A 16 15.73 -10.34 -6.74
CA SER A 16 17.04 -9.75 -6.41
C SER A 16 17.35 -9.81 -4.91
N LEU A 17 16.33 -9.87 -4.07
CA LEU A 17 16.41 -10.04 -2.61
C LEU A 17 16.21 -11.50 -2.18
N LEU A 18 16.29 -12.44 -3.10
CA LEU A 18 16.10 -13.89 -2.89
C LEU A 18 14.66 -14.29 -2.50
N GLY A 19 13.70 -13.44 -2.74
CA GLY A 19 12.28 -13.75 -2.57
C GLY A 19 11.67 -14.43 -3.80
N SER A 20 10.39 -14.74 -3.69
CA SER A 20 9.63 -15.45 -4.75
C SER A 20 8.63 -14.54 -5.49
N GLY A 21 8.53 -13.24 -5.17
CA GLY A 21 7.61 -12.31 -5.82
C GLY A 21 6.15 -12.77 -5.80
N GLY A 22 5.74 -13.49 -4.74
CA GLY A 22 4.49 -14.27 -4.72
C GLY A 22 3.21 -13.43 -4.80
N THR A 23 3.22 -12.21 -4.25
CA THR A 23 2.07 -11.30 -4.30
C THR A 23 2.43 -10.06 -5.10
N CYS A 24 1.79 -9.90 -6.25
CA CYS A 24 1.96 -8.75 -7.12
C CYS A 24 0.72 -7.85 -7.03
N PRO A 25 0.83 -6.62 -6.50
CA PRO A 25 -0.26 -5.67 -6.52
C PRO A 25 -0.75 -5.40 -7.95
N SER A 26 -2.06 -5.29 -8.14
CA SER A 26 -2.62 -4.97 -9.45
C SER A 26 -2.37 -3.50 -9.81
N HIS A 27 -2.31 -3.19 -11.10
CA HIS A 27 -2.22 -1.82 -11.57
C HIS A 27 -3.43 -0.98 -11.13
N ASN A 28 -4.63 -1.57 -11.07
CA ASN A 28 -5.82 -0.89 -10.59
C ASN A 28 -5.69 -0.44 -9.13
N LEU A 29 -5.06 -1.26 -8.26
CA LEU A 29 -4.77 -0.85 -6.89
C LEU A 29 -3.80 0.33 -6.86
N VAL A 30 -2.77 0.33 -7.71
CA VAL A 30 -1.80 1.43 -7.82
C VAL A 30 -2.48 2.72 -8.28
N CYS A 31 -3.38 2.65 -9.27
CA CYS A 31 -4.17 3.79 -9.77
C CYS A 31 -5.14 4.35 -8.71
N ALA A 32 -5.60 3.52 -7.78
CA ALA A 32 -6.51 3.95 -6.72
C ALA A 32 -5.85 4.80 -5.61
N PHE A 33 -4.51 4.87 -5.58
CA PHE A 33 -3.83 5.78 -4.67
C PHE A 33 -3.89 7.21 -5.20
N GLU A 34 -4.34 8.11 -4.36
CA GLU A 34 -4.34 9.56 -4.63
C GLU A 34 -2.95 10.17 -4.46
N LYS A 35 -2.82 11.44 -4.81
CA LYS A 35 -1.70 12.27 -4.40
C LYS A 35 -1.87 12.71 -2.93
N LYS A 36 -0.79 13.16 -2.31
CA LYS A 36 -0.77 13.63 -0.92
C LYS A 36 -1.70 14.83 -0.67
N ASP A 37 -1.97 15.61 -1.69
CA ASP A 37 -2.93 16.72 -1.65
C ASP A 37 -4.39 16.28 -1.89
N GLY A 38 -4.63 14.98 -2.07
CA GLY A 38 -5.95 14.41 -2.32
C GLY A 38 -6.41 14.48 -3.78
N SER A 39 -5.57 14.97 -4.69
CA SER A 39 -5.88 14.94 -6.12
C SER A 39 -5.74 13.54 -6.70
N ALA A 40 -6.48 13.26 -7.77
CA ALA A 40 -6.36 12.01 -8.50
C ALA A 40 -4.96 11.84 -9.08
N ASN A 41 -4.45 10.62 -9.09
CA ASN A 41 -3.17 10.32 -9.69
C ASN A 41 -3.32 10.09 -11.20
N ASP A 42 -2.64 10.91 -12.00
CA ASP A 42 -2.51 10.68 -13.44
C ASP A 42 -1.38 9.67 -13.72
N MET A 43 -1.77 8.43 -13.96
CA MET A 43 -0.83 7.33 -14.24
C MET A 43 -0.12 7.42 -15.60
N GLN A 44 -0.55 8.32 -16.48
CA GLN A 44 0.12 8.59 -17.77
C GLN A 44 1.23 9.64 -17.64
N SER A 45 1.24 10.39 -16.53
CA SER A 45 2.27 11.42 -16.28
C SER A 45 3.62 10.80 -15.93
N ASP A 46 4.71 11.45 -16.35
CA ASP A 46 6.07 11.11 -15.91
C ASP A 46 6.26 11.30 -14.40
N THR A 47 5.45 12.17 -13.79
CA THR A 47 5.43 12.45 -12.35
C THR A 47 4.43 11.60 -11.57
N ARG A 48 3.89 10.54 -12.16
CA ARG A 48 2.82 9.68 -11.58
C ARG A 48 3.12 9.16 -10.17
N PHE A 49 4.38 8.97 -9.83
CA PHE A 49 4.79 8.49 -8.51
C PHE A 49 5.31 9.58 -7.56
N GLU A 50 5.28 10.84 -7.98
CA GLU A 50 5.65 11.97 -7.13
C GLU A 50 4.48 12.37 -6.23
N ASN A 51 4.80 12.77 -5.00
CA ASN A 51 3.82 13.26 -4.02
C ASN A 51 2.61 12.33 -3.82
N MET A 52 2.84 11.02 -3.86
CA MET A 52 1.80 10.02 -3.61
C MET A 52 1.30 10.07 -2.17
N ASP A 53 0.09 9.57 -1.95
CA ASP A 53 -0.41 9.19 -0.63
C ASP A 53 0.70 8.45 0.14
N PRO A 54 1.04 8.86 1.37
CA PRO A 54 2.12 8.22 2.14
C PRO A 54 1.94 6.71 2.36
N ARG A 55 0.72 6.19 2.24
CA ARG A 55 0.44 4.76 2.31
C ARG A 55 0.93 3.99 1.08
N PHE A 56 1.14 4.68 -0.05
CA PHE A 56 1.63 4.06 -1.28
C PHE A 56 2.98 3.37 -1.06
N ASP A 57 3.99 4.13 -0.63
CA ASP A 57 5.36 3.63 -0.48
C ASP A 57 5.52 2.58 0.63
N VAL A 58 4.57 2.46 1.57
CA VAL A 58 4.58 1.40 2.59
C VAL A 58 3.72 0.19 2.20
N THR A 59 3.04 0.25 1.05
CA THR A 59 2.18 -0.82 0.54
C THR A 59 2.76 -1.48 -0.71
N ILE A 60 3.35 -0.69 -1.60
CA ILE A 60 3.77 -1.08 -2.95
C ILE A 60 5.29 -0.94 -3.08
N VAL A 61 5.93 -1.94 -3.69
CA VAL A 61 7.29 -1.84 -4.26
C VAL A 61 7.13 -1.62 -5.75
N ARG A 62 7.69 -0.53 -6.26
CA ARG A 62 7.76 -0.18 -7.68
C ARG A 62 9.20 -0.05 -8.13
N ASP A 63 9.41 0.19 -9.39
CA ASP A 63 10.72 0.52 -9.95
C ASP A 63 11.37 1.68 -9.17
N GLY A 64 12.64 1.53 -8.83
CA GLY A 64 13.40 2.48 -8.02
C GLY A 64 13.11 2.45 -6.51
N SER A 65 12.18 1.61 -6.02
CA SER A 65 11.91 1.48 -4.59
C SER A 65 13.11 0.92 -3.84
N ILE A 66 13.41 1.49 -2.67
CA ILE A 66 14.42 0.95 -1.76
C ILE A 66 13.76 0.00 -0.78
N LEU A 67 14.22 -1.25 -0.75
CA LEU A 67 13.75 -2.27 0.15
C LEU A 67 14.94 -2.82 0.96
N GLY A 68 15.01 -2.46 2.24
CA GLY A 68 16.16 -2.82 3.08
C GLY A 68 17.46 -2.12 2.68
N ALA A 69 18.59 -2.76 2.95
CA ALA A 69 19.93 -2.18 2.76
C ALA A 69 20.55 -2.47 1.37
N ARG A 70 19.81 -3.09 0.44
CA ARG A 70 20.40 -3.64 -0.81
C ARG A 70 20.31 -2.73 -2.03
N GLY A 71 19.83 -1.52 -1.88
CA GLY A 71 19.68 -0.59 -3.00
C GLY A 71 18.29 -0.61 -3.64
N ALA A 72 18.18 0.06 -4.78
CA ALA A 72 16.91 0.20 -5.49
C ALA A 72 16.54 -1.09 -6.21
N ILE A 73 15.25 -1.43 -6.18
CA ILE A 73 14.66 -2.50 -7.00
C ILE A 73 14.56 -1.99 -8.43
N ASP A 74 15.07 -2.74 -9.37
CA ASP A 74 15.07 -2.40 -10.80
C ASP A 74 14.10 -3.32 -11.55
N ILE A 75 12.93 -2.77 -11.88
CA ILE A 75 11.87 -3.46 -12.62
C ILE A 75 11.91 -3.06 -14.10
N SER A 76 12.49 -1.90 -14.41
CA SER A 76 12.49 -1.31 -15.75
C SER A 76 13.55 -1.90 -16.67
N ASP A 77 14.71 -2.32 -16.17
CA ASP A 77 15.71 -3.00 -16.97
C ASP A 77 15.25 -4.42 -17.32
N PRO A 78 15.06 -4.75 -18.61
CA PRO A 78 14.62 -6.08 -19.03
C PRO A 78 15.61 -7.22 -18.69
N ASN A 79 16.84 -6.90 -18.29
CA ASN A 79 17.84 -7.88 -17.85
C ASN A 79 17.86 -8.04 -16.32
N SER A 80 17.15 -7.20 -15.59
CA SER A 80 17.02 -7.32 -14.13
C SER A 80 16.27 -8.60 -13.74
N GLN A 81 16.66 -9.20 -12.62
CA GLN A 81 15.93 -10.33 -12.03
C GLN A 81 14.51 -9.93 -11.57
N ASP A 82 14.29 -8.64 -11.35
CA ASP A 82 13.02 -8.09 -10.87
C ASP A 82 12.10 -7.61 -12.01
N ALA A 83 12.59 -7.65 -13.27
CA ALA A 83 11.81 -7.21 -14.43
C ALA A 83 10.59 -8.09 -14.71
N ILE A 84 9.57 -7.51 -15.35
CA ILE A 84 8.30 -8.19 -15.64
C ILE A 84 8.56 -9.48 -16.46
N GLY A 85 8.35 -10.62 -15.81
CA GLY A 85 8.11 -11.95 -16.42
C GLY A 85 9.18 -12.50 -17.37
N LYS A 86 10.36 -11.86 -17.49
CA LYS A 86 11.29 -12.18 -18.59
C LYS A 86 12.53 -12.98 -18.19
N VAL A 87 13.09 -12.73 -17.02
CA VAL A 87 14.38 -13.29 -16.62
C VAL A 87 14.19 -14.36 -15.54
N ASN A 88 13.18 -14.24 -14.72
CA ASN A 88 12.91 -15.14 -13.60
C ASN A 88 11.42 -15.42 -13.51
N LEU A 89 11.04 -16.69 -13.37
CA LEU A 89 9.63 -17.11 -13.19
C LEU A 89 9.01 -16.59 -11.88
N ARG A 90 9.83 -16.03 -10.97
CA ARG A 90 9.42 -15.42 -9.70
C ARG A 90 9.33 -13.91 -9.79
N SER A 91 9.62 -13.31 -10.94
CA SER A 91 9.51 -11.88 -11.14
C SER A 91 8.04 -11.46 -11.29
N THR A 92 7.79 -10.17 -11.02
CA THR A 92 6.45 -9.62 -11.06
C THR A 92 5.79 -9.78 -12.43
N VAL A 93 4.49 -10.00 -12.43
CA VAL A 93 3.63 -10.01 -13.62
C VAL A 93 2.92 -8.68 -13.86
N THR A 94 2.95 -7.77 -12.86
CA THR A 94 2.24 -6.49 -12.89
C THR A 94 3.15 -5.27 -12.94
N GLY A 95 4.46 -5.43 -12.73
CA GLY A 95 5.41 -4.34 -12.56
C GLY A 95 5.50 -3.82 -11.13
N TYR A 96 4.90 -4.52 -10.18
CA TYR A 96 4.89 -4.15 -8.76
C TYR A 96 5.13 -5.37 -7.89
N TYR A 97 5.67 -5.15 -6.67
CA TYR A 97 5.76 -6.17 -5.63
C TYR A 97 5.08 -5.69 -4.35
N LEU A 98 4.74 -6.63 -3.48
CA LEU A 98 4.19 -6.34 -2.16
C LEU A 98 5.26 -5.71 -1.26
N ARG A 99 4.89 -4.66 -0.50
CA ARG A 99 5.67 -4.15 0.62
C ARG A 99 4.91 -4.29 1.94
N LYS A 100 3.60 -4.16 1.90
CA LYS A 100 2.75 -4.21 3.09
C LYS A 100 2.97 -5.51 3.86
N PHE A 101 3.07 -5.41 5.18
CA PHE A 101 3.32 -6.49 6.12
C PHE A 101 4.74 -7.08 6.12
N LEU A 102 5.61 -6.68 5.20
CA LEU A 102 6.99 -7.16 5.17
C LEU A 102 7.85 -6.38 6.18
N ASP A 103 8.75 -7.10 6.86
CA ASP A 103 9.82 -6.48 7.63
C ASP A 103 11.03 -6.27 6.72
N THR A 104 11.22 -5.03 6.25
CA THR A 104 12.29 -4.69 5.31
C THR A 104 13.70 -4.81 5.89
N ASN A 105 13.85 -5.11 7.18
CA ASN A 105 15.15 -5.39 7.80
C ASN A 105 15.58 -6.86 7.66
N ILE A 106 14.69 -7.75 7.23
CA ILE A 106 15.03 -9.16 6.99
C ILE A 106 15.96 -9.26 5.78
N ASN A 107 17.14 -9.85 5.98
CA ASN A 107 18.10 -10.13 4.93
C ASN A 107 18.15 -11.63 4.64
N LEU A 108 17.53 -12.05 3.55
CA LEU A 108 17.47 -13.46 3.16
C LEU A 108 18.83 -14.03 2.65
N SER A 109 19.82 -13.15 2.39
CA SER A 109 21.18 -13.59 2.01
C SER A 109 22.14 -13.68 3.20
N ALA A 110 21.69 -13.34 4.41
CA ALA A 110 22.52 -13.45 5.59
C ALA A 110 22.83 -14.92 5.90
N GLN A 111 24.02 -15.19 6.44
CA GLN A 111 24.39 -16.54 6.88
C GLN A 111 23.43 -17.05 7.98
N THR A 112 22.93 -16.14 8.81
CA THR A 112 21.85 -16.41 9.76
C THR A 112 20.73 -15.41 9.51
N ILE A 113 19.60 -15.90 8.98
CA ILE A 113 18.44 -15.07 8.68
C ILE A 113 17.73 -14.74 10.00
N THR A 114 17.51 -13.44 10.24
CA THR A 114 16.71 -12.99 11.37
C THR A 114 15.23 -13.28 11.12
N SER A 115 14.46 -13.40 12.21
CA SER A 115 13.03 -13.69 12.15
C SER A 115 12.24 -12.61 12.88
N THR A 116 11.05 -12.29 12.41
CA THR A 116 10.15 -11.30 13.00
C THR A 116 8.78 -11.89 13.30
N TYR A 117 7.99 -11.14 14.09
CA TYR A 117 6.57 -11.47 14.28
C TYR A 117 5.76 -10.77 13.20
N HIS A 118 4.93 -11.53 12.50
CA HIS A 118 3.97 -10.97 11.55
C HIS A 118 2.59 -10.90 12.20
N TYR A 119 1.99 -9.71 12.15
CA TYR A 119 0.67 -9.44 12.70
C TYR A 119 -0.29 -9.07 11.58
N PHE A 120 -1.37 -9.83 11.48
CA PHE A 120 -2.46 -9.57 10.54
C PHE A 120 -3.66 -9.08 11.35
N PRO A 121 -3.90 -7.76 11.44
CA PRO A 121 -5.03 -7.23 12.19
C PRO A 121 -6.32 -7.67 11.52
N VAL A 122 -7.24 -8.25 12.28
CA VAL A 122 -8.56 -8.67 11.82
C VAL A 122 -9.48 -7.46 11.67
N ILE A 123 -9.44 -6.55 12.65
CA ILE A 123 -10.20 -5.30 12.67
C ILE A 123 -9.27 -4.18 13.11
N ARG A 124 -9.30 -3.06 12.41
CA ARG A 124 -8.54 -1.86 12.74
C ARG A 124 -9.50 -0.70 12.99
N LEU A 125 -9.08 0.27 13.78
CA LEU A 125 -9.88 1.47 14.03
C LEU A 125 -10.24 2.23 12.74
N ALA A 126 -9.35 2.22 11.73
CA ALA A 126 -9.64 2.80 10.43
C ALA A 126 -10.82 2.11 9.73
N ASP A 127 -10.93 0.79 9.87
CA ASP A 127 -12.05 0.04 9.27
C ASP A 127 -13.38 0.43 9.95
N ILE A 128 -13.37 0.67 11.26
CA ILE A 128 -14.54 1.17 11.99
C ILE A 128 -14.94 2.58 11.54
N TYR A 129 -13.96 3.49 11.35
CA TYR A 129 -14.27 4.83 10.83
C TYR A 129 -14.87 4.79 9.43
N LEU A 130 -14.36 3.92 8.55
CA LEU A 130 -14.85 3.80 7.18
C LEU A 130 -16.26 3.18 7.14
N LEU A 131 -16.52 2.13 7.93
CA LEU A 131 -17.86 1.55 8.07
C LEU A 131 -18.87 2.56 8.65
N TYR A 132 -18.45 3.36 9.64
CA TYR A 132 -19.28 4.43 10.16
C TYR A 132 -19.57 5.49 9.08
N ALA A 133 -18.55 5.92 8.33
CA ALA A 133 -18.71 6.90 7.26
C ALA A 133 -19.68 6.40 6.17
N GLU A 134 -19.56 5.14 5.76
CA GLU A 134 -20.47 4.50 4.81
C GLU A 134 -21.91 4.48 5.34
N ALA A 135 -22.13 3.99 6.55
CA ALA A 135 -23.46 3.90 7.16
C ALA A 135 -24.12 5.29 7.33
N MET A 136 -23.34 6.28 7.75
CA MET A 136 -23.82 7.66 7.90
C MET A 136 -24.17 8.30 6.55
N ASN A 137 -23.32 8.08 5.54
CA ASN A 137 -23.59 8.61 4.20
C ASN A 137 -24.86 8.00 3.60
N GLU A 138 -25.08 6.71 3.77
CA GLU A 138 -26.28 6.02 3.27
C GLU A 138 -27.56 6.49 4.00
N ALA A 139 -27.47 6.69 5.31
CA ALA A 139 -28.65 7.04 6.13
C ALA A 139 -29.02 8.53 6.10
N TYR A 140 -28.02 9.41 6.09
CA TYR A 140 -28.19 10.84 6.35
C TYR A 140 -27.46 11.75 5.36
N GLY A 141 -26.64 11.16 4.46
CA GLY A 141 -25.79 11.91 3.55
C GLY A 141 -24.46 12.33 4.18
N PRO A 142 -23.58 12.96 3.37
CA PRO A 142 -22.18 13.14 3.75
C PRO A 142 -21.95 14.15 4.87
N ASN A 143 -22.88 15.11 5.05
CA ASN A 143 -22.70 16.30 5.91
C ASN A 143 -23.63 16.36 7.13
N ASP A 144 -24.51 15.38 7.31
CA ASP A 144 -25.42 15.33 8.45
C ASP A 144 -24.86 14.40 9.54
N ALA A 145 -24.75 14.87 10.76
CA ALA A 145 -24.30 14.09 11.91
C ALA A 145 -25.42 13.33 12.62
N ALA A 146 -26.69 13.64 12.33
CA ALA A 146 -27.89 13.02 12.90
C ALA A 146 -27.83 12.85 14.44
N ASP A 147 -27.26 13.82 15.16
CA ASP A 147 -26.99 13.78 16.60
C ASP A 147 -26.07 12.63 17.08
N LEU A 148 -25.38 11.94 16.18
CA LEU A 148 -24.46 10.84 16.48
C LEU A 148 -23.00 11.31 16.66
N GLY A 149 -22.74 12.60 16.57
CA GLY A 149 -21.48 13.23 16.91
C GLY A 149 -20.57 13.54 15.72
N TRP A 150 -20.53 12.70 14.67
CA TRP A 150 -19.71 12.94 13.48
C TRP A 150 -20.51 12.75 12.20
N THR A 151 -20.19 13.56 11.19
CA THR A 151 -20.65 13.34 9.81
C THR A 151 -19.86 12.19 9.13
N ALA A 152 -20.38 11.69 8.02
CA ALA A 152 -19.66 10.73 7.21
C ALA A 152 -18.29 11.26 6.76
N LEU A 153 -18.24 12.53 6.31
CA LEU A 153 -17.01 13.20 5.88
C LEU A 153 -16.00 13.39 7.01
N GLU A 154 -16.44 13.71 8.21
CA GLU A 154 -15.53 13.83 9.36
C GLU A 154 -14.87 12.48 9.69
N ALA A 155 -15.63 11.40 9.70
CA ALA A 155 -15.10 10.06 9.94
C ALA A 155 -14.12 9.62 8.85
N LEU A 156 -14.46 9.84 7.57
CA LEU A 156 -13.56 9.57 6.43
C LEU A 156 -12.26 10.38 6.55
N ASN A 157 -12.37 11.68 6.83
CA ASN A 157 -11.21 12.56 6.91
C ASN A 157 -10.31 12.27 8.10
N LYS A 158 -10.79 11.65 9.18
CA LYS A 158 -9.91 11.14 10.25
C LYS A 158 -8.92 10.09 9.72
N VAL A 159 -9.37 9.19 8.87
CA VAL A 159 -8.49 8.17 8.23
C VAL A 159 -7.51 8.84 7.27
N ARG A 160 -7.97 9.77 6.44
CA ARG A 160 -7.16 10.52 5.47
C ARG A 160 -6.08 11.36 6.15
N THR A 161 -6.46 12.16 7.15
CA THR A 161 -5.51 12.99 7.92
C THR A 161 -4.45 12.14 8.62
N ARG A 162 -4.85 11.02 9.25
CA ARG A 162 -3.89 10.08 9.86
C ARG A 162 -2.92 9.49 8.83
N ALA A 163 -3.37 9.26 7.61
CA ALA A 163 -2.53 8.77 6.51
C ALA A 163 -1.52 9.82 6.01
N GLY A 164 -1.73 11.10 6.33
CA GLY A 164 -0.89 12.21 5.89
C GLY A 164 -1.38 12.91 4.64
N ILE A 165 -2.64 12.67 4.22
CA ILE A 165 -3.31 13.47 3.18
C ILE A 165 -3.55 14.86 3.74
N THR A 166 -3.11 15.88 2.99
CA THR A 166 -3.08 17.28 3.48
C THR A 166 -4.37 18.04 3.25
N VAL A 167 -5.18 17.62 2.29
CA VAL A 167 -6.45 18.26 1.95
C VAL A 167 -7.61 17.34 2.33
N PRO A 168 -8.55 17.81 3.16
CA PRO A 168 -9.75 17.05 3.46
C PRO A 168 -10.58 16.78 2.22
N TYR A 169 -11.16 15.60 2.13
CA TYR A 169 -12.17 15.30 1.13
C TYR A 169 -13.47 16.04 1.46
N THR A 170 -14.10 16.64 0.47
CA THR A 170 -15.37 17.37 0.61
C THR A 170 -16.30 17.00 -0.55
N THR A 171 -17.56 16.75 -0.24
CA THR A 171 -18.63 16.57 -1.23
C THR A 171 -19.97 17.00 -0.63
N THR A 172 -20.93 17.30 -1.49
CA THR A 172 -22.34 17.46 -1.14
C THR A 172 -23.21 16.34 -1.69
N SER A 173 -22.60 15.46 -2.48
CA SER A 173 -23.27 14.33 -3.12
C SER A 173 -23.14 13.06 -2.28
N GLN A 174 -24.24 12.35 -2.11
CA GLN A 174 -24.29 11.06 -1.43
C GLN A 174 -23.68 9.93 -2.27
N THR A 175 -23.56 10.14 -3.56
CA THR A 175 -23.11 9.12 -4.54
C THR A 175 -21.65 9.28 -5.00
N GLU A 176 -20.93 10.25 -4.48
CA GLU A 176 -19.51 10.47 -4.77
C GLU A 176 -18.56 9.67 -3.89
#